data_82f57cec8ae8819b60bd9db94362537f
#
_entry.id   82f57cec8ae8819b60bd9db94362537f
#
_cell.length_a   1.000
_cell.length_b   1.000
_cell.length_c   1.000
_cell.angle_alpha   90.00
_cell.angle_beta   90.00
_cell.angle_gamma   90.00
#
_symmetry.space_group_name_H-M   'P 1'
#
loop_
_entity.id
_entity.type
_entity.pdbx_description
1 polymer ?
#
loop_
_entity_poly.entity_id
_entity_poly.type
_entity_poly.pdbx_seq_one_letter_code
_entity_poly.pdbx_strand_id
1 'polypeptide(L)'
;MPLASDSSVRSLMLLVAAVAGMAVLGACGGGEGETTDATVVEPRLLQTETGERIFAGTLVNQGSSTIGIAEVEVALYDGQGSRIETMRIQVQDVPPGDSAAFNQTVDSDRPIQQAQVQSILSP
;
A
#
# COMPACT_ATOMS: atom_id res chain seq x y z
N MET A 1 0.54 -8.62 -48.47
CA MET A 1 0.76 -9.33 -47.91
C MET A 1 1.07 -9.18 -46.51
N PRO A 2 2.06 -8.81 -46.11
CA PRO A 2 2.39 -8.70 -44.72
C PRO A 2 1.40 -7.93 -43.95
N LEU A 3 0.59 -7.27 -44.61
CA LEU A 3 -0.36 -6.48 -43.92
C LEU A 3 -1.19 -7.25 -43.00
N ALA A 4 -1.57 -8.38 -43.46
CA ALA A 4 -2.45 -9.18 -42.66
C ALA A 4 -1.85 -9.49 -41.32
N SER A 5 -0.62 -9.77 -41.33
CA SER A 5 -0.04 -10.13 -40.07
C SER A 5 -0.06 -9.00 -39.10
N ASP A 6 0.04 -7.85 -39.58
CA ASP A 6 0.03 -6.73 -38.67
C ASP A 6 -1.26 -6.66 -37.96
N SER A 7 -2.31 -6.95 -38.64
CA SER A 7 -3.57 -6.86 -37.96
C SER A 7 -3.64 -7.84 -36.85
N SER A 8 -3.13 -9.00 -37.08
CA SER A 8 -3.24 -9.95 -36.04
C SER A 8 -2.47 -9.51 -34.81
N VAL A 9 -1.39 -8.91 -35.03
CA VAL A 9 -0.61 -8.49 -33.95
C VAL A 9 -1.37 -7.51 -33.08
N ARG A 10 -2.02 -6.64 -33.72
CA ARG A 10 -2.75 -5.67 -32.96
C ARG A 10 -3.82 -6.31 -32.14
N SER A 11 -4.41 -7.30 -32.68
CA SER A 11 -5.44 -7.96 -31.94
C SER A 11 -4.91 -8.52 -30.66
N LEU A 12 -3.74 -9.02 -30.73
CA LEU A 12 -3.16 -9.58 -29.54
C LEU A 12 -2.99 -8.57 -28.47
N MET A 13 -2.63 -7.41 -28.86
CA MET A 13 -2.42 -6.39 -27.89
C MET A 13 -3.67 -6.16 -27.08
N LEU A 14 -4.76 -6.12 -27.77
CA LEU A 14 -6.00 -5.88 -27.10
C LEU A 14 -6.30 -6.89 -26.04
N LEU A 15 -5.99 -8.10 -26.35
CA LEU A 15 -6.25 -9.14 -25.42
C LEU A 15 -5.51 -8.95 -24.15
N VAL A 16 -4.31 -8.57 -24.30
CA VAL A 16 -3.48 -8.39 -23.14
C VAL A 16 -4.08 -7.35 -22.22
N ALA A 17 -4.57 -6.34 -22.81
CA ALA A 17 -5.12 -5.29 -22.03
C ALA A 17 -6.28 -5.79 -21.19
N ALA A 18 -7.05 -6.61 -21.78
CA ALA A 18 -8.19 -7.12 -21.07
C ALA A 18 -7.78 -7.88 -19.85
N VAL A 19 -6.76 -8.63 -20.00
CA VAL A 19 -6.31 -9.40 -18.88
C VAL A 19 -5.90 -8.52 -17.74
N ALA A 20 -5.25 -7.48 -18.09
CA ALA A 20 -4.79 -6.59 -17.05
C ALA A 20 -5.95 -6.12 -16.21
N GLY A 21 -7.02 -5.89 -16.84
CA GLY A 21 -8.14 -5.39 -16.11
C GLY A 21 -8.63 -6.39 -15.10
N MET A 22 -8.51 -7.64 -15.45
CA MET A 22 -8.99 -8.61 -14.55
C MET A 22 -8.24 -8.61 -13.27
N ALA A 23 -6.99 -8.47 -13.39
CA ALA A 23 -6.18 -8.52 -12.21
C ALA A 23 -6.71 -7.60 -11.13
N VAL A 24 -7.19 -6.54 -11.53
CA VAL A 24 -7.66 -5.58 -10.57
C VAL A 24 -8.76 -6.13 -9.75
N LEU A 25 -9.59 -6.87 -10.37
CA LEU A 25 -10.68 -7.42 -9.67
C LEU A 25 -10.25 -8.24 -8.53
N GLY A 26 -9.26 -9.01 -8.78
CA GLY A 26 -8.85 -9.88 -7.74
C GLY A 26 -8.61 -9.15 -6.48
N ALA A 27 -8.13 -8.01 -6.60
CA ALA A 27 -7.79 -7.27 -5.44
C ALA A 27 -8.98 -6.98 -4.59
N CYS A 28 -10.08 -6.88 -5.17
CA CYS A 28 -11.21 -6.53 -4.42
C CYS A 28 -11.59 -7.55 -3.43
N GLY A 29 -11.21 -8.75 -3.71
CA GLY A 29 -11.68 -9.79 -2.87
C GLY A 29 -11.20 -9.74 -1.47
N GLY A 30 -10.19 -9.01 -1.22
CA GLY A 30 -9.65 -9.09 0.09
C GLY A 30 -10.22 -8.15 1.08
N GLY A 31 -11.38 -7.86 1.05
CA GLY A 31 -11.91 -6.85 1.89
C GLY A 31 -12.23 -7.13 3.32
N GLU A 32 -12.09 -8.34 3.79
CA GLU A 32 -12.49 -8.58 5.11
C GLU A 32 -11.71 -7.88 6.13
N GLY A 33 -12.29 -7.17 7.02
CA GLY A 33 -11.62 -6.49 8.09
C GLY A 33 -10.78 -5.32 7.65
N GLU A 34 -10.75 -5.02 6.37
CA GLU A 34 -9.97 -3.91 5.87
C GLU A 34 -10.85 -2.80 5.43
N THR A 35 -10.33 -1.61 5.53
CA THR A 35 -11.05 -0.47 5.04
C THR A 35 -10.66 -0.29 3.59
N THR A 36 -11.61 -0.48 2.70
CA THR A 36 -11.32 -0.40 1.30
C THR A 36 -11.33 1.01 0.77
N ASP A 37 -11.73 1.94 1.59
CA ASP A 37 -11.82 3.33 1.16
C ASP A 37 -10.61 4.15 1.54
N ALA A 38 -9.60 3.51 2.06
CA ALA A 38 -8.39 4.22 2.46
C ALA A 38 -7.17 3.64 1.80
N THR A 39 -6.23 4.50 1.45
CA THR A 39 -4.97 4.04 0.89
C THR A 39 -3.84 4.83 1.54
N VAL A 40 -2.66 4.26 1.52
CA VAL A 40 -1.47 4.97 1.98
C VAL A 40 -0.68 5.36 0.75
N VAL A 41 -0.37 6.64 0.65
CA VAL A 41 0.44 7.14 -0.46
C VAL A 41 1.79 7.57 0.06
N GLU A 42 2.78 7.43 -0.78
CA GLU A 42 4.17 7.80 -0.46
C GLU A 42 4.70 7.17 0.82
N PRO A 43 4.51 5.86 0.99
CA PRO A 43 5.09 5.21 2.17
C PRO A 43 6.61 5.15 2.00
N ARG A 44 7.33 5.46 3.05
CA ARG A 44 8.78 5.47 2.98
C ARG A 44 9.42 5.24 4.33
N LEU A 45 10.59 4.63 4.29
CA LEU A 45 11.36 4.40 5.49
C LEU A 45 12.53 5.39 5.47
N LEU A 46 12.58 6.24 6.48
CA LEU A 46 13.59 7.28 6.57
C LEU A 46 14.60 6.94 7.64
N GLN A 47 15.78 7.48 7.52
CA GLN A 47 16.80 7.29 8.53
C GLN A 47 17.31 8.66 8.96
N THR A 48 17.30 8.91 10.27
CA THR A 48 17.76 10.18 10.81
C THR A 48 19.28 10.18 10.91
N GLU A 49 19.83 11.31 11.23
CA GLU A 49 21.27 11.42 11.38
C GLU A 49 21.82 10.57 12.51
N THR A 50 21.00 10.30 13.49
CA THR A 50 21.44 9.48 14.60
C THR A 50 21.21 7.99 14.35
N GLY A 51 20.74 7.65 13.17
CA GLY A 51 20.55 6.25 12.83
C GLY A 51 19.17 5.70 13.12
N GLU A 52 18.30 6.54 13.63
CA GLU A 52 16.94 6.13 13.92
C GLU A 52 16.16 5.93 12.64
N ARG A 53 15.28 4.96 12.61
CA ARG A 53 14.45 4.76 11.44
C ARG A 53 13.03 5.19 11.72
N ILE A 54 12.42 5.85 10.75
CA ILE A 54 11.06 6.35 10.86
C ILE A 54 10.29 5.93 9.62
N PHE A 55 9.13 5.33 9.83
CA PHE A 55 8.26 5.00 8.71
C PHE A 55 7.22 6.11 8.59
N ALA A 56 7.07 6.67 7.41
CA ALA A 56 6.17 7.78 7.16
C ALA A 56 5.32 7.53 5.94
N GLY A 57 4.17 8.17 5.90
CA GLY A 57 3.29 8.08 4.76
C GLY A 57 2.09 8.98 4.97
N THR A 58 1.14 8.91 4.06
CA THR A 58 -0.08 9.70 4.15
C THR A 58 -1.26 8.79 3.91
N LEU A 59 -2.21 8.79 4.82
CA LEU A 59 -3.42 8.01 4.67
C LEU A 59 -4.45 8.88 3.99
N VAL A 60 -5.03 8.39 2.90
CA VAL A 60 -6.03 9.12 2.15
C VAL A 60 -7.37 8.41 2.28
N ASN A 61 -8.39 9.13 2.67
CA ASN A 61 -9.74 8.60 2.78
C ASN A 61 -10.46 8.87 1.46
N GLN A 62 -10.65 7.85 0.67
CA GLN A 62 -11.30 7.99 -0.62
C GLN A 62 -12.78 7.67 -0.55
N GLY A 63 -13.28 7.40 0.61
CA GLY A 63 -14.68 7.04 0.79
C GLY A 63 -15.54 8.23 1.09
N SER A 64 -16.76 7.96 1.45
CA SER A 64 -17.76 9.01 1.71
C SER A 64 -18.05 9.17 3.20
N SER A 65 -17.38 8.42 4.05
CA SER A 65 -17.58 8.53 5.49
C SER A 65 -16.27 8.82 6.18
N THR A 66 -16.36 9.50 7.32
CA THR A 66 -15.16 9.78 8.11
C THR A 66 -14.58 8.48 8.66
N ILE A 67 -13.28 8.34 8.60
CA ILE A 67 -12.62 7.22 9.24
C ILE A 67 -12.27 7.66 10.65
N GLY A 68 -12.93 7.06 11.63
CA GLY A 68 -12.68 7.42 13.01
C GLY A 68 -11.31 6.93 13.46
N ILE A 69 -11.02 5.68 13.20
CA ILE A 69 -9.74 5.09 13.55
C ILE A 69 -9.32 4.15 12.44
N ALA A 70 -8.10 4.25 12.00
CA ALA A 70 -7.54 3.31 11.05
C ALA A 70 -6.23 2.80 11.62
N GLU A 71 -5.97 1.51 11.45
CA GLU A 71 -4.70 0.94 11.86
C GLU A 71 -3.96 0.50 10.61
N VAL A 72 -2.80 1.07 10.38
CA VAL A 72 -1.97 0.73 9.24
C VAL A 72 -0.98 -0.33 9.70
N GLU A 73 -1.08 -1.51 9.13
CA GLU A 73 -0.15 -2.60 9.47
C GLU A 73 1.01 -2.56 8.53
N VAL A 74 2.20 -2.50 9.08
CA VAL A 74 3.43 -2.37 8.30
C VAL A 74 4.34 -3.53 8.62
N ALA A 75 4.75 -4.26 7.60
CA ALA A 75 5.70 -5.35 7.78
C ALA A 75 7.10 -4.81 7.60
N LEU A 76 7.99 -5.21 8.50
CA LEU A 76 9.37 -4.75 8.48
C LEU A 76 10.28 -5.91 8.10
N TYR A 77 11.21 -5.62 7.21
CA TYR A 77 12.10 -6.64 6.65
C TYR A 77 13.57 -6.28 6.83
N ASP A 78 14.40 -7.29 6.91
CA ASP A 78 15.83 -7.07 7.00
C ASP A 78 16.44 -6.99 5.59
N GLY A 79 17.74 -6.90 5.50
CA GLY A 79 18.41 -6.77 4.21
C GLY A 79 18.33 -8.01 3.34
N GLN A 80 17.89 -9.12 3.89
CA GLN A 80 17.76 -10.34 3.14
C GLN A 80 16.35 -10.63 2.72
N GLY A 81 15.47 -9.71 2.98
CA GLY A 81 14.08 -9.89 2.60
C GLY A 81 13.26 -10.71 3.57
N SER A 82 13.79 -10.99 4.73
CA SER A 82 13.03 -11.73 5.73
C SER A 82 12.25 -10.79 6.61
N ARG A 83 11.00 -11.19 6.87
CA ARG A 83 10.15 -10.37 7.72
C ARG A 83 10.61 -10.49 9.16
N ILE A 84 10.88 -9.37 9.78
CA ILE A 84 11.34 -9.34 11.16
C ILE A 84 10.20 -9.15 12.12
N GLU A 85 9.35 -8.20 11.82
CA GLU A 85 8.22 -7.94 12.70
C GLU A 85 7.17 -7.09 11.98
N THR A 86 6.04 -6.92 12.62
CA THR A 86 4.94 -6.11 12.08
C THR A 86 4.66 -5.02 13.09
N MET A 87 4.48 -3.80 12.61
CA MET A 87 4.10 -2.73 13.51
C MET A 87 2.77 -2.15 13.05
N ARG A 88 2.08 -1.49 13.96
CA ARG A 88 0.79 -0.88 13.67
C ARG A 88 0.82 0.59 13.99
N ILE A 89 0.28 1.38 13.09
CA ILE A 89 0.23 2.81 13.26
C ILE A 89 -1.22 3.23 13.25
N GLN A 90 -1.64 3.95 14.25
CA GLN A 90 -3.03 4.37 14.35
C GLN A 90 -3.17 5.78 13.78
N VAL A 91 -4.17 5.95 12.91
CA VAL A 91 -4.47 7.25 12.34
C VAL A 91 -5.93 7.53 12.63
N GLN A 92 -6.23 8.71 13.13
CA GLN A 92 -7.58 9.01 13.59
C GLN A 92 -8.19 10.19 12.88
N ASP A 93 -9.53 10.17 12.82
CA ASP A 93 -10.30 11.33 12.35
C ASP A 93 -9.92 11.85 10.97
N VAL A 94 -10.05 10.99 9.98
CA VAL A 94 -9.79 11.40 8.61
C VAL A 94 -11.11 11.58 7.88
N PRO A 95 -11.50 12.81 7.59
CA PRO A 95 -12.78 13.06 6.92
C PRO A 95 -12.78 12.54 5.49
N PRO A 96 -13.96 12.36 4.91
CA PRO A 96 -14.02 11.84 3.54
C PRO A 96 -13.33 12.79 2.57
N GLY A 97 -12.56 12.22 1.67
CA GLY A 97 -11.84 13.01 0.68
C GLY A 97 -10.63 13.72 1.22
N ASP A 98 -10.33 13.53 2.48
CA ASP A 98 -9.18 14.20 3.10
C ASP A 98 -8.06 13.22 3.35
N SER A 99 -6.97 13.71 3.88
CA SER A 99 -5.81 12.86 4.12
C SER A 99 -5.13 13.27 5.43
N ALA A 100 -4.33 12.36 5.96
CA ALA A 100 -3.60 12.61 7.19
C ALA A 100 -2.21 12.01 7.08
N ALA A 101 -1.21 12.81 7.29
CA ALA A 101 0.17 12.33 7.27
C ALA A 101 0.46 11.64 8.60
N PHE A 102 1.27 10.61 8.56
CA PHE A 102 1.64 9.92 9.79
C PHE A 102 3.12 9.56 9.74
N ASN A 103 3.69 9.37 10.89
CA ASN A 103 5.03 8.83 10.97
C ASN A 103 5.15 8.08 12.27
N GLN A 104 6.04 7.12 12.30
CA GLN A 104 6.22 6.28 13.46
C GLN A 104 7.67 5.83 13.53
N THR A 105 8.28 6.01 14.69
CA THR A 105 9.64 5.54 14.88
C THR A 105 9.63 4.02 14.89
N VAL A 106 10.56 3.43 14.18
CA VAL A 106 10.68 1.99 14.14
C VAL A 106 11.61 1.58 15.27
N ASP A 107 11.02 0.98 16.29
CA ASP A 107 11.77 0.62 17.47
C ASP A 107 12.11 -0.85 17.41
N SER A 108 13.22 -1.17 16.81
CA SER A 108 13.62 -2.55 16.64
C SER A 108 15.12 -2.68 16.85
N ASP A 109 15.51 -3.76 17.50
CA ASP A 109 16.92 -4.01 17.72
C ASP A 109 17.58 -4.55 16.47
N ARG A 110 16.79 -4.92 15.47
CA ARG A 110 17.34 -5.49 14.27
C ARG A 110 17.44 -4.46 13.17
N PRO A 111 18.37 -4.64 12.25
CA PRO A 111 18.53 -3.69 11.16
C PRO A 111 17.38 -3.81 10.17
N ILE A 112 16.50 -2.85 10.17
CA ILE A 112 15.37 -2.82 9.26
C ILE A 112 15.82 -2.14 7.97
N GLN A 113 15.64 -2.85 6.85
CA GLN A 113 16.03 -2.31 5.56
C GLN A 113 14.85 -1.94 4.69
N GLN A 114 13.69 -2.48 5.01
CA GLN A 114 12.52 -2.25 4.17
C GLN A 114 11.26 -2.34 4.98
N ALA A 115 10.27 -1.56 4.62
CA ALA A 115 8.97 -1.56 5.28
C ALA A 115 7.89 -1.53 4.23
N GLN A 116 6.84 -2.31 4.43
CA GLN A 116 5.74 -2.37 3.48
C GLN A 116 4.42 -2.32 4.20
N VAL A 117 3.49 -1.56 3.68
CA VAL A 117 2.15 -1.53 4.22
C VAL A 117 1.46 -2.83 3.82
N GLN A 118 0.99 -3.57 4.81
CA GLN A 118 0.32 -4.83 4.57
C GLN A 118 -1.18 -4.66 4.45
N SER A 119 -1.76 -3.87 5.33
CA SER A 119 -3.20 -3.70 5.31
C SER A 119 -3.56 -2.46 6.11
N ILE A 120 -4.79 -2.01 5.91
CA ILE A 120 -5.35 -0.90 6.67
C ILE A 120 -6.64 -1.42 7.26
N LEU A 121 -6.71 -1.41 8.58
CA LEU A 121 -7.86 -1.94 9.28
C LEU A 121 -8.65 -0.80 9.90
N SER A 122 -9.97 -0.95 9.90
CA SER A 122 -10.83 0.03 10.52
C SER A 122 -11.65 -0.71 11.56
N PRO A 123 -11.24 -0.72 12.80
CA PRO A 123 -11.95 -1.47 13.84
C PRO A 123 -13.32 -0.89 14.16
#